data_be736b7cd24302953495e8fc5f654b90
#
_entry.id   be736b7cd24302953495e8fc5f654b90
#
_cell.length_a   1.000
_cell.length_b   1.000
_cell.length_c   1.000
_cell.angle_alpha   90.00
_cell.angle_beta   90.00
_cell.angle_gamma   90.00
#
_symmetry.space_group_name_H-M   'P 1'
#
loop_
_entity.id
_entity.type
_entity.pdbx_description
1 polymer ?
#
loop_
_entity_poly.entity_id
_entity_poly.type
_entity_poly.pdbx_seq_one_letter_code
_entity_poly.pdbx_strand_id
1 'polypeptide(L)'
;MISNRSFVKFSINNIPYYLSLSYIIICLFLALFAFFIIPDKSVNANKMNLNIQSMKPGFKVKTLSIPNKEYNTIKDSFFGYKNYSENYAISDFWFSSDSLNFNLFNKYNEVSDIISININDFNINNAQYNVQELRDLISTKYIKDSTFYFGTDLYGRDLFSRVILGSRVSISIGI
;
A
#
# COMPACT_ATOMS: atom_id res chain seq x y z
N MET A 1 16.57 55.89 3.41
CA MET A 1 15.73 55.03 4.26
C MET A 1 14.59 54.49 3.40
N ILE A 2 14.85 53.47 2.56
CA ILE A 2 13.87 52.91 1.62
C ILE A 2 12.92 52.03 2.43
N SER A 3 11.67 52.47 2.37
CA SER A 3 10.57 52.08 3.21
C SER A 3 10.32 50.58 3.25
N ASN A 4 10.46 49.92 4.38
CA ASN A 4 10.00 48.58 4.71
C ASN A 4 8.55 48.30 4.27
N ARG A 5 7.75 49.34 4.06
CA ARG A 5 6.34 49.25 3.60
C ARG A 5 6.21 48.75 2.15
N SER A 6 7.18 49.02 1.27
CA SER A 6 7.14 48.57 -0.13
C SER A 6 7.41 47.07 -0.25
N PHE A 7 8.33 46.56 0.56
CA PHE A 7 8.64 45.12 0.63
C PHE A 7 7.48 44.29 1.17
N VAL A 8 6.85 44.78 2.26
CA VAL A 8 5.68 44.10 2.86
C VAL A 8 4.48 44.14 1.90
N LYS A 9 4.23 45.25 1.22
CA LYS A 9 3.15 45.36 0.25
C LYS A 9 3.38 44.48 -1.00
N PHE A 10 4.63 44.36 -1.49
CA PHE A 10 5.01 43.47 -2.56
C PHE A 10 4.83 42.00 -2.14
N SER A 11 5.19 41.65 -0.91
CA SER A 11 5.03 40.31 -0.36
C SER A 11 3.57 39.87 -0.21
N ILE A 12 2.71 40.75 0.29
CA ILE A 12 1.27 40.44 0.51
C ILE A 12 0.52 40.30 -0.82
N ASN A 13 0.80 41.14 -1.81
CA ASN A 13 0.17 40.99 -3.14
C ASN A 13 0.56 39.74 -3.88
N ASN A 14 1.67 39.08 -3.53
CA ASN A 14 2.17 37.86 -4.17
C ASN A 14 1.85 36.59 -3.39
N ILE A 15 1.13 36.65 -2.27
CA ILE A 15 0.72 35.48 -1.48
C ILE A 15 0.03 34.41 -2.36
N PRO A 16 -0.98 34.72 -3.18
CA PRO A 16 -1.63 33.72 -4.03
C PRO A 16 -0.66 33.06 -5.02
N TYR A 17 0.32 33.80 -5.52
CA TYR A 17 1.36 33.28 -6.39
C TYR A 17 2.24 32.25 -5.65
N TYR A 18 2.72 32.56 -4.45
CA TYR A 18 3.53 31.63 -3.66
C TYR A 18 2.73 30.39 -3.20
N LEU A 19 1.45 30.55 -2.90
CA LEU A 19 0.57 29.43 -2.55
C LEU A 19 0.37 28.49 -3.76
N SER A 20 0.11 29.02 -4.94
CA SER A 20 -0.05 28.21 -6.15
C SER A 20 1.25 27.52 -6.54
N LEU A 21 2.39 28.21 -6.44
CA LEU A 21 3.70 27.62 -6.71
C LEU A 21 4.02 26.49 -5.72
N SER A 22 3.78 26.74 -4.42
CA SER A 22 3.96 25.72 -3.37
C SER A 22 3.09 24.48 -3.62
N TYR A 23 1.83 24.67 -4.01
CA TYR A 23 0.93 23.57 -4.36
C TYR A 23 1.48 22.74 -5.52
N ILE A 24 1.95 23.37 -6.59
CA ILE A 24 2.54 22.68 -7.76
C ILE A 24 3.79 21.89 -7.33
N ILE A 25 4.66 22.48 -6.50
CA ILE A 25 5.86 21.81 -6.01
C ILE A 25 5.51 20.58 -5.17
N ILE A 26 4.49 20.69 -4.29
CA ILE A 26 4.01 19.57 -3.48
C ILE A 26 3.47 18.45 -4.37
N CYS A 27 2.64 18.78 -5.37
CA CYS A 27 2.11 17.79 -6.31
C CYS A 27 3.23 17.10 -7.10
N LEU A 28 4.23 17.86 -7.56
CA LEU A 28 5.39 17.31 -8.26
C LEU A 28 6.19 16.36 -7.35
N PHE A 29 6.41 16.75 -6.10
CA PHE A 29 7.08 15.91 -5.11
C PHE A 29 6.31 14.59 -4.87
N LEU A 30 4.98 14.68 -4.64
CA LEU A 30 4.13 13.50 -4.48
C LEU A 30 4.17 12.60 -5.73
N ALA A 31 4.17 13.17 -6.93
CA ALA A 31 4.25 12.40 -8.17
C ALA A 31 5.57 11.67 -8.34
N LEU A 32 6.70 12.29 -7.98
CA LEU A 32 8.02 11.68 -8.08
C LEU A 32 8.23 10.58 -7.04
N PHE A 33 7.79 10.82 -5.80
CA PHE A 33 8.02 9.92 -4.66
C PHE A 33 6.80 9.05 -4.33
N ALA A 34 5.80 8.96 -5.20
CA ALA A 34 4.56 8.24 -4.97
C ALA A 34 4.79 6.83 -4.41
N PHE A 35 5.59 6.00 -5.06
CA PHE A 35 5.82 4.59 -4.67
C PHE A 35 6.63 4.40 -3.37
N PHE A 36 7.26 5.47 -2.86
CA PHE A 36 7.88 5.43 -1.53
C PHE A 36 6.88 5.69 -0.41
N ILE A 37 5.81 6.44 -0.71
CA ILE A 37 4.82 6.90 0.25
C ILE A 37 3.64 5.93 0.37
N ILE A 38 3.21 5.33 -0.76
CA ILE A 38 2.00 4.51 -0.82
C ILE A 38 2.20 3.11 -0.24
N PRO A 39 1.20 2.56 0.47
CA PRO A 39 1.20 1.17 0.93
C PRO A 39 1.08 0.16 -0.21
N ASP A 40 0.23 0.41 -1.20
CA ASP A 40 0.06 -0.46 -2.37
C ASP A 40 1.06 -0.07 -3.47
N LYS A 41 2.15 -0.82 -3.53
CA LYS A 41 3.23 -0.63 -4.53
C LYS A 41 2.98 -1.34 -5.86
N SER A 42 1.79 -1.85 -6.09
CA SER A 42 1.42 -2.42 -7.37
C SER A 42 1.32 -1.35 -8.47
N VAL A 43 1.51 -1.73 -9.72
CA VAL A 43 1.33 -0.79 -10.84
C VAL A 43 -0.08 -0.21 -10.79
N ASN A 44 -0.17 1.12 -10.76
CA ASN A 44 -1.43 1.88 -10.64
C ASN A 44 -2.24 1.64 -9.34
N ALA A 45 -1.62 1.14 -8.27
CA ALA A 45 -2.31 0.75 -7.03
C ALA A 45 -3.59 -0.04 -7.32
N ASN A 46 -3.47 -1.07 -8.14
CA ASN A 46 -4.61 -1.83 -8.64
C ASN A 46 -4.76 -3.20 -7.98
N LYS A 47 -4.21 -3.38 -6.79
CA LYS A 47 -4.32 -4.60 -6.02
C LYS A 47 -5.73 -4.72 -5.47
N MET A 48 -6.50 -5.66 -6.02
CA MET A 48 -7.88 -5.91 -5.62
C MET A 48 -7.95 -6.88 -4.44
N ASN A 49 -8.85 -6.60 -3.50
CA ASN A 49 -9.20 -7.53 -2.43
C ASN A 49 -10.70 -7.42 -2.15
N LEU A 50 -11.47 -8.31 -2.76
CA LEU A 50 -12.92 -8.26 -2.74
C LEU A 50 -13.51 -8.44 -1.32
N ASN A 51 -12.76 -8.98 -0.40
CA ASN A 51 -13.22 -9.20 0.98
C ASN A 51 -13.29 -7.91 1.81
N ILE A 52 -12.58 -6.86 1.37
CA ILE A 52 -12.54 -5.56 2.04
C ILE A 52 -13.14 -4.45 1.17
N GLN A 53 -14.21 -4.73 0.45
CA GLN A 53 -14.91 -3.75 -0.39
C GLN A 53 -15.54 -2.63 0.44
N SER A 54 -15.44 -1.39 -0.05
CA SER A 54 -16.12 -0.21 0.52
C SER A 54 -15.95 -0.07 2.02
N MET A 55 -14.72 -0.26 2.52
CA MET A 55 -14.39 -0.02 3.91
C MET A 55 -14.18 1.46 4.18
N LYS A 56 -14.58 1.91 5.37
CA LYS A 56 -14.46 3.31 5.80
C LYS A 56 -13.00 3.74 5.99
N PRO A 57 -12.70 5.04 5.91
CA PRO A 57 -11.38 5.57 6.26
C PRO A 57 -10.91 5.14 7.66
N GLY A 58 -9.62 4.81 7.75
CA GLY A 58 -9.01 4.30 8.98
C GLY A 58 -9.27 2.81 9.27
N PHE A 59 -9.83 2.06 8.31
CA PHE A 59 -10.03 0.63 8.46
C PHE A 59 -8.72 -0.12 8.64
N LYS A 60 -8.70 -1.07 9.59
CA LYS A 60 -7.54 -1.90 9.89
C LYS A 60 -7.88 -3.37 9.73
N VAL A 61 -6.98 -4.14 9.13
CA VAL A 61 -7.13 -5.57 8.95
C VAL A 61 -5.75 -6.23 8.84
N LYS A 62 -5.64 -7.48 9.28
CA LYS A 62 -4.44 -8.28 9.02
C LYS A 62 -4.40 -8.69 7.55
N THR A 63 -3.26 -8.52 6.91
CA THR A 63 -3.04 -8.93 5.52
C THR A 63 -1.93 -9.96 5.46
N LEU A 64 -2.20 -11.08 4.82
CA LEU A 64 -1.22 -12.10 4.46
C LEU A 64 -0.73 -11.82 3.05
N SER A 65 0.58 -11.65 2.87
CA SER A 65 1.22 -11.43 1.57
C SER A 65 2.08 -12.63 1.19
N ILE A 66 1.69 -13.38 0.15
CA ILE A 66 2.47 -14.51 -0.35
C ILE A 66 3.49 -13.97 -1.34
N PRO A 67 4.80 -14.19 -1.14
CA PRO A 67 5.83 -13.66 -2.04
C PRO A 67 5.75 -14.35 -3.40
N ASN A 68 5.72 -13.58 -4.47
CA ASN A 68 5.93 -14.13 -5.81
C ASN A 68 7.44 -14.24 -6.11
N LYS A 69 7.82 -15.20 -6.98
CA LYS A 69 9.22 -15.57 -7.25
C LYS A 69 10.07 -14.50 -7.95
N GLU A 70 9.53 -13.36 -8.31
CA GLU A 70 10.25 -12.36 -9.08
C GLU A 70 10.97 -11.31 -8.21
N TYR A 71 12.21 -11.04 -8.60
CA TYR A 71 13.12 -10.15 -7.90
C TYR A 71 12.72 -8.68 -8.10
N ASN A 72 12.80 -7.91 -7.01
CA ASN A 72 12.60 -6.48 -7.02
C ASN A 72 13.78 -5.77 -7.70
N THR A 73 13.53 -5.14 -8.83
CA THR A 73 14.50 -4.28 -9.50
C THR A 73 14.35 -2.83 -9.02
N ILE A 74 15.42 -2.03 -9.11
CA ILE A 74 15.36 -0.58 -8.79
C ILE A 74 14.25 0.12 -9.58
N LYS A 75 13.98 -0.32 -10.81
CA LYS A 75 12.86 0.18 -11.64
C LYS A 75 11.50 0.00 -10.97
N ASP A 76 11.28 -1.10 -10.25
CA ASP A 76 10.02 -1.39 -9.59
C ASP A 76 9.74 -0.42 -8.43
N SER A 77 10.79 0.15 -7.81
CA SER A 77 10.64 1.18 -6.79
C SER A 77 10.10 2.51 -7.32
N PHE A 78 10.27 2.79 -8.63
CA PHE A 78 9.77 4.01 -9.27
C PHE A 78 8.50 3.81 -10.11
N PHE A 79 8.28 2.61 -10.63
CA PHE A 79 7.18 2.31 -11.56
C PHE A 79 6.16 1.31 -11.00
N GLY A 80 6.39 0.79 -9.80
CA GLY A 80 5.56 -0.22 -9.16
C GLY A 80 5.85 -1.63 -9.65
N TYR A 81 5.47 -2.59 -8.84
CA TYR A 81 5.70 -4.02 -9.12
C TYR A 81 4.66 -4.55 -10.11
N LYS A 82 5.10 -5.17 -11.20
CA LYS A 82 4.22 -5.80 -12.20
C LYS A 82 3.60 -7.10 -11.68
N ASN A 83 4.38 -7.89 -10.94
CA ASN A 83 3.94 -9.17 -10.42
C ASN A 83 3.52 -9.01 -8.96
N TYR A 84 2.24 -9.20 -8.75
CA TYR A 84 1.64 -9.07 -7.44
C TYR A 84 1.95 -10.31 -6.59
N SER A 85 2.41 -10.09 -5.36
CA SER A 85 2.18 -11.08 -4.32
C SER A 85 0.66 -11.24 -4.15
N GLU A 86 0.17 -12.46 -4.07
CA GLU A 86 -1.20 -12.68 -3.65
C GLU A 86 -1.37 -12.14 -2.23
N ASN A 87 -2.40 -11.36 -2.01
CA ASN A 87 -2.67 -10.78 -0.70
C ASN A 87 -4.09 -11.05 -0.30
N TYR A 88 -4.21 -11.59 0.89
CA TYR A 88 -5.48 -11.90 1.52
C TYR A 88 -5.68 -11.02 2.73
N ALA A 89 -6.86 -10.40 2.86
CA ALA A 89 -7.29 -9.84 4.11
C ALA A 89 -7.81 -10.99 4.97
N ILE A 90 -7.25 -11.15 6.17
CA ILE A 90 -7.50 -12.28 7.05
C ILE A 90 -8.07 -11.83 8.39
N SER A 91 -8.96 -12.62 9.00
CA SER A 91 -9.41 -12.43 10.37
C SER A 91 -8.50 -13.18 11.34
N ASP A 92 -8.35 -14.48 11.14
CA ASP A 92 -7.56 -15.37 11.99
C ASP A 92 -6.71 -16.31 11.16
N PHE A 93 -5.64 -16.84 11.76
CA PHE A 93 -4.76 -17.81 11.12
C PHE A 93 -4.21 -18.80 12.14
N TRP A 94 -3.91 -20.03 11.69
CA TRP A 94 -3.25 -21.06 12.46
C TRP A 94 -2.39 -21.96 11.57
N PHE A 95 -1.36 -22.54 12.16
CA PHE A 95 -0.50 -23.48 11.48
C PHE A 95 -0.96 -24.93 11.71
N SER A 96 -1.07 -25.70 10.65
CA SER A 96 -1.12 -27.16 10.67
C SER A 96 0.29 -27.71 10.42
N SER A 97 0.44 -29.05 10.21
CA SER A 97 1.77 -29.68 10.05
C SER A 97 2.65 -28.93 9.04
N ASP A 98 2.19 -28.81 7.78
CA ASP A 98 2.94 -28.23 6.65
C ASP A 98 2.17 -27.12 5.93
N SER A 99 1.11 -26.60 6.55
CA SER A 99 0.26 -25.59 5.97
C SER A 99 -0.08 -24.45 6.94
N LEU A 100 -0.20 -23.26 6.38
CA LEU A 100 -0.81 -22.10 7.01
C LEU A 100 -2.28 -22.06 6.59
N ASN A 101 -3.17 -22.17 7.57
CA ASN A 101 -4.61 -22.05 7.38
C ASN A 101 -5.06 -20.69 7.88
N PHE A 102 -5.96 -20.05 7.17
CA PHE A 102 -6.51 -18.77 7.60
C PHE A 102 -7.95 -18.59 7.13
N ASN A 103 -8.67 -17.79 7.90
CA ASN A 103 -10.00 -17.32 7.55
C ASN A 103 -9.90 -16.02 6.80
N LEU A 104 -10.58 -15.92 5.66
CA LEU A 104 -10.72 -14.65 4.96
C LEU A 104 -11.52 -13.67 5.81
N PHE A 105 -11.12 -12.41 5.80
CA PHE A 105 -11.90 -11.36 6.44
C PHE A 105 -13.27 -11.26 5.75
N ASN A 106 -14.34 -11.32 6.55
CA ASN A 106 -15.69 -11.11 6.07
C ASN A 106 -16.35 -9.96 6.85
N LYS A 107 -16.81 -8.94 6.12
CA LYS A 107 -17.47 -7.76 6.68
C LYS A 107 -18.73 -8.07 7.47
N TYR A 108 -19.40 -9.15 7.12
CA TYR A 108 -20.72 -9.52 7.68
C TYR A 108 -20.63 -10.62 8.76
N ASN A 109 -19.42 -11.00 9.17
CA ASN A 109 -19.18 -12.10 10.13
C ASN A 109 -19.87 -13.43 9.77
N GLU A 110 -20.17 -13.63 8.50
CA GLU A 110 -20.63 -14.93 7.99
C GLU A 110 -19.47 -15.93 8.03
N VAL A 111 -19.79 -17.20 7.89
CA VAL A 111 -18.77 -18.27 7.82
C VAL A 111 -17.76 -17.90 6.75
N SER A 112 -16.55 -17.57 7.18
CA SER A 112 -15.47 -17.19 6.26
C SER A 112 -14.89 -18.44 5.61
N ASP A 113 -14.58 -18.37 4.32
CA ASP A 113 -13.88 -19.45 3.65
C ASP A 113 -12.50 -19.67 4.29
N ILE A 114 -12.20 -20.94 4.59
CA ILE A 114 -10.90 -21.35 5.09
C ILE A 114 -10.02 -21.64 3.88
N ILE A 115 -8.89 -20.95 3.82
CA ILE A 115 -7.87 -21.21 2.79
C ILE A 115 -6.66 -21.83 3.47
N SER A 116 -6.13 -22.89 2.84
CA SER A 116 -4.90 -23.57 3.24
C SER A 116 -3.81 -23.35 2.20
N ILE A 117 -2.65 -22.87 2.62
CA ILE A 117 -1.48 -22.64 1.78
C ILE A 117 -0.31 -23.43 2.33
N ASN A 118 0.41 -24.11 1.43
CA ASN A 118 1.60 -24.87 1.84
C ASN A 118 2.72 -23.90 2.26
N ILE A 119 3.43 -24.22 3.34
CA ILE A 119 4.57 -23.41 3.83
C ILE A 119 5.66 -23.28 2.77
N ASN A 120 5.80 -24.27 1.88
CA ASN A 120 6.79 -24.23 0.78
C ASN A 120 6.50 -23.13 -0.25
N ASP A 121 5.26 -22.65 -0.37
CA ASP A 121 4.89 -21.59 -1.32
C ASP A 121 5.45 -20.20 -0.93
N PHE A 122 5.94 -20.06 0.32
CA PHE A 122 6.55 -18.84 0.78
C PHE A 122 8.00 -18.61 0.30
N ASN A 123 8.55 -19.50 -0.54
CA ASN A 123 9.92 -19.39 -1.08
C ASN A 123 11.02 -19.16 -0.03
N ILE A 124 10.85 -19.77 1.13
CA ILE A 124 11.84 -19.75 2.20
C ILE A 124 12.73 -21.00 2.01
N ASN A 125 14.05 -20.83 2.16
CA ASN A 125 14.97 -21.99 2.17
C ASN A 125 14.73 -22.81 3.45
N ASN A 126 13.80 -23.76 3.39
CA ASN A 126 13.35 -24.57 4.52
C ASN A 126 14.49 -25.38 5.17
N ALA A 127 15.60 -25.62 4.43
CA ALA A 127 16.77 -26.34 4.92
C ALA A 127 17.55 -25.62 6.03
N GLN A 128 17.30 -24.32 6.25
CA GLN A 128 18.01 -23.49 7.22
C GLN A 128 17.26 -23.25 8.54
N TYR A 129 15.96 -23.57 8.60
CA TYR A 129 15.11 -23.22 9.70
C TYR A 129 14.42 -24.43 10.34
N ASN A 130 14.31 -24.42 11.66
CA ASN A 130 13.44 -25.36 12.36
C ASN A 130 11.96 -24.99 12.08
N VAL A 131 11.05 -25.95 12.21
CA VAL A 131 9.61 -25.78 11.96
C VAL A 131 9.03 -24.60 12.73
N GLN A 132 9.44 -24.41 13.98
CA GLN A 132 8.96 -23.30 14.83
C GLN A 132 9.51 -21.95 14.32
N GLU A 133 10.79 -21.87 14.02
CA GLU A 133 11.42 -20.65 13.45
C GLU A 133 10.79 -20.25 12.12
N LEU A 134 10.44 -21.23 11.29
CA LEU A 134 9.75 -21.00 10.02
C LEU A 134 8.36 -20.40 10.21
N ARG A 135 7.59 -20.91 11.18
CA ARG A 135 6.27 -20.37 11.53
C ARG A 135 6.36 -18.94 12.07
N ASP A 136 7.33 -18.67 12.94
CA ASP A 136 7.57 -17.34 13.50
C ASP A 136 8.01 -16.35 12.41
N LEU A 137 8.85 -16.80 11.48
CA LEU A 137 9.27 -16.01 10.33
C LEU A 137 8.09 -15.69 9.40
N ILE A 138 7.21 -16.66 9.12
CA ILE A 138 6.02 -16.44 8.31
C ILE A 138 5.08 -15.45 8.99
N SER A 139 4.81 -15.63 10.28
CA SER A 139 3.90 -14.76 11.01
C SER A 139 4.39 -13.32 11.11
N THR A 140 5.70 -13.10 11.25
CA THR A 140 6.27 -11.75 11.39
C THR A 140 6.53 -11.05 10.06
N LYS A 141 6.94 -11.79 9.04
CA LYS A 141 7.36 -11.22 7.76
C LYS A 141 6.20 -11.06 6.77
N TYR A 142 5.31 -12.04 6.70
CA TYR A 142 4.26 -12.12 5.67
C TYR A 142 2.87 -11.76 6.17
N ILE A 143 2.63 -11.76 7.48
CA ILE A 143 1.38 -11.30 8.08
C ILE A 143 1.63 -9.93 8.70
N LYS A 144 0.90 -8.92 8.24
CA LYS A 144 1.06 -7.52 8.70
C LYS A 144 -0.29 -6.88 8.97
N ASP A 145 -0.31 -6.00 9.97
CA ASP A 145 -1.45 -5.12 10.20
C ASP A 145 -1.43 -4.00 9.15
N SER A 146 -2.43 -3.99 8.29
CA SER A 146 -2.59 -2.99 7.24
C SER A 146 -3.65 -1.97 7.64
N THR A 147 -3.34 -0.68 7.47
CA THR A 147 -4.26 0.42 7.73
C THR A 147 -4.60 1.10 6.41
N PHE A 148 -5.88 1.14 6.07
CA PHE A 148 -6.42 1.82 4.90
C PHE A 148 -6.84 3.24 5.30
N TYR A 149 -5.94 4.22 5.14
CA TYR A 149 -6.14 5.59 5.62
C TYR A 149 -7.39 6.25 5.04
N PHE A 150 -7.65 6.11 3.74
CA PHE A 150 -8.83 6.63 3.06
C PHE A 150 -9.90 5.55 2.83
N GLY A 151 -9.72 4.37 3.45
CA GLY A 151 -10.57 3.22 3.21
C GLY A 151 -10.29 2.54 1.87
N THR A 152 -11.25 1.76 1.41
CA THR A 152 -11.15 0.99 0.17
C THR A 152 -12.31 1.31 -0.78
N ASP A 153 -12.07 1.11 -2.07
CA ASP A 153 -13.11 1.26 -3.10
C ASP A 153 -13.99 0.00 -3.24
N LEU A 154 -14.88 -0.01 -4.23
CA LEU A 154 -15.76 -1.15 -4.54
C LEU A 154 -15.02 -2.45 -4.89
N TYR A 155 -13.76 -2.37 -5.25
CA TYR A 155 -12.90 -3.52 -5.56
C TYR A 155 -11.94 -3.87 -4.42
N GLY A 156 -12.07 -3.21 -3.26
CA GLY A 156 -11.18 -3.41 -2.12
C GLY A 156 -9.77 -2.86 -2.33
N ARG A 157 -9.57 -1.91 -3.27
CA ARG A 157 -8.27 -1.29 -3.53
C ARG A 157 -8.05 -0.11 -2.58
N ASP A 158 -6.79 0.14 -2.22
CA ASP A 158 -6.43 1.23 -1.32
C ASP A 158 -6.65 2.61 -1.98
N LEU A 159 -7.63 3.36 -1.47
CA LEU A 159 -7.96 4.70 -1.99
C LEU A 159 -6.83 5.72 -1.80
N PHE A 160 -6.08 5.64 -0.70
CA PHE A 160 -4.95 6.54 -0.46
C PHE A 160 -3.87 6.39 -1.53
N SER A 161 -3.46 5.15 -1.81
CA SER A 161 -2.47 4.86 -2.85
C SER A 161 -2.95 5.34 -4.23
N ARG A 162 -4.21 5.16 -4.54
CA ARG A 162 -4.80 5.58 -5.82
C ARG A 162 -4.84 7.08 -5.99
N VAL A 163 -5.17 7.83 -4.95
CA VAL A 163 -5.16 9.31 -4.97
C VAL A 163 -3.75 9.84 -5.21
N ILE A 164 -2.76 9.30 -4.50
CA ILE A 164 -1.35 9.72 -4.68
C ILE A 164 -0.85 9.40 -6.10
N LEU A 165 -1.13 8.19 -6.63
CA LEU A 165 -0.75 7.84 -8.00
C LEU A 165 -1.53 8.63 -9.05
N GLY A 166 -2.77 9.02 -8.76
CA GLY A 166 -3.56 9.90 -9.63
C GLY A 166 -2.87 11.24 -9.89
N SER A 167 -2.19 11.81 -8.89
CA SER A 167 -1.42 13.04 -9.07
C SER A 167 -0.28 12.88 -10.10
N ARG A 168 0.38 11.72 -10.10
CA ARG A 168 1.43 11.40 -11.07
C ARG A 168 0.90 11.34 -12.50
N VAL A 169 -0.25 10.70 -12.70
CA VAL A 169 -0.91 10.61 -14.01
C VAL A 169 -1.31 12.01 -14.49
N SER A 170 -1.93 12.81 -13.61
CA SER A 170 -2.36 14.18 -13.95
C SER A 170 -1.20 15.07 -14.36
N ILE A 171 -0.08 15.02 -13.66
CA ILE A 171 1.12 15.78 -14.00
C ILE A 171 1.73 15.29 -15.32
N SER A 172 1.80 13.98 -15.55
CA SER A 172 2.35 13.41 -16.78
C SER A 172 1.57 13.80 -18.04
N ILE A 173 0.28 14.08 -17.90
CA ILE A 173 -0.58 14.49 -19.03
C ILE A 173 -0.53 16.02 -19.20
N GLY A 174 -0.28 16.78 -18.11
CA GLY A 174 -0.30 18.24 -18.11
C GLY A 174 1.03 18.90 -18.54
N ILE A 175 2.10 18.11 -18.70
CA ILE A 175 3.42 18.56 -19.19
C ILE A 175 3.64 18.02 -20.60
#